data_0b00669ec39aadf83f8ac342d47f2d3e
#
_entry.id   0b00669ec39aadf83f8ac342d47f2d3e
#
_cell.length_a   1.000
_cell.length_b   1.000
_cell.length_c   1.000
_cell.angle_alpha   90.00
_cell.angle_beta   90.00
_cell.angle_gamma   90.00
#
_symmetry.space_group_name_H-M   'P 1'
#
loop_
_entity.id
_entity.type
_entity.pdbx_description
1 polymer ?
#
loop_
_entity_poly.entity_id
_entity_poly.type
_entity_poly.pdbx_seq_one_letter_code
_entity_poly.pdbx_strand_id
1 'polypeptide(L)'
;MTIVGLARNLVGDGRLHAARWVLRLRIRLRHPTLFSDPTAIWDYGYSDIDAISLGERVWVGAFAEVIVQRHARYSRVEGRLRLEDGVVISTGVNLRAAGGAIQVGAGSVISQHCVVVAANHKLEPGIARIHTPWDETRCGVEIGANVWIGAGSVVLPGARIGDNAVIAAGSVVRGEVPAGELWGGVPARYIKTIE
;
A
#
# COMPACT_ATOMS: atom_id res chain seq x y z
N MET A 1 -13.14 -6.84 34.04
CA MET A 1 -11.81 -7.11 33.44
C MET A 1 -10.88 -7.44 34.61
N THR A 2 -10.30 -8.62 34.65
CA THR A 2 -9.43 -9.05 35.76
C THR A 2 -8.04 -8.44 35.60
N ILE A 3 -7.31 -8.19 36.74
CA ILE A 3 -5.93 -7.66 36.74
C ILE A 3 -5.00 -8.53 35.88
N VAL A 4 -5.21 -9.84 35.86
CA VAL A 4 -4.46 -10.79 35.00
C VAL A 4 -4.71 -10.54 33.52
N GLY A 5 -5.96 -10.23 33.15
CA GLY A 5 -6.30 -9.85 31.76
C GLY A 5 -5.65 -8.53 31.34
N LEU A 6 -5.60 -7.54 32.23
CA LEU A 6 -4.93 -6.27 31.96
C LEU A 6 -3.41 -6.44 31.79
N ALA A 7 -2.76 -7.20 32.68
CA ALA A 7 -1.33 -7.49 32.59
C ALA A 7 -0.98 -8.24 31.29
N ARG A 8 -1.82 -9.19 30.89
CA ARG A 8 -1.62 -9.95 29.64
C ARG A 8 -1.74 -9.07 28.39
N ASN A 9 -2.67 -8.10 28.38
CA ASN A 9 -2.81 -7.12 27.32
C ASN A 9 -1.61 -6.16 27.26
N LEU A 10 -1.15 -5.63 28.40
CA LEU A 10 0.02 -4.74 28.45
C LEU A 10 1.30 -5.43 27.96
N VAL A 11 1.50 -6.71 28.28
CA VAL A 11 2.63 -7.50 27.78
C VAL A 11 2.49 -7.74 26.26
N GLY A 12 1.28 -7.97 25.77
CA GLY A 12 0.98 -8.11 24.33
C GLY A 12 1.30 -6.82 23.57
N ASP A 13 0.85 -5.68 24.09
CA ASP A 13 1.10 -4.36 23.52
C ASP A 13 2.59 -4.03 23.49
N GLY A 14 3.32 -4.30 24.57
CA GLY A 14 4.77 -4.10 24.64
C GLY A 14 5.54 -4.93 23.60
N ARG A 15 5.14 -6.18 23.37
CA ARG A 15 5.73 -7.05 22.35
C ARG A 15 5.47 -6.54 20.94
N LEU A 16 4.26 -6.07 20.67
CA LEU A 16 3.88 -5.51 19.37
C LEU A 16 4.69 -4.23 19.08
N HIS A 17 4.81 -3.33 20.06
CA HIS A 17 5.63 -2.12 19.92
C HIS A 17 7.11 -2.46 19.69
N ALA A 18 7.66 -3.42 20.39
CA ALA A 18 9.04 -3.87 20.20
C ALA A 18 9.24 -4.46 18.79
N ALA A 19 8.32 -5.31 18.32
CA ALA A 19 8.38 -5.89 16.98
C ALA A 19 8.34 -4.81 15.88
N ARG A 20 7.47 -3.83 16.00
CA ARG A 20 7.40 -2.68 15.09
C ARG A 20 8.68 -1.85 15.09
N TRP A 21 9.26 -1.61 16.26
CA TRP A 21 10.52 -0.88 16.37
C TRP A 21 11.66 -1.63 15.69
N VAL A 22 11.77 -2.95 15.91
CA VAL A 22 12.77 -3.82 15.27
C VAL A 22 12.59 -3.82 13.76
N LEU A 23 11.36 -3.94 13.25
CA LEU A 23 11.09 -3.91 11.81
C LEU A 23 11.53 -2.58 11.20
N ARG A 24 11.19 -1.45 11.83
CA ARG A 24 11.62 -0.11 11.37
C ARG A 24 13.14 0.03 11.34
N LEU A 25 13.82 -0.46 12.36
CA LEU A 25 15.29 -0.46 12.39
C LEU A 25 15.86 -1.29 11.23
N ARG A 26 15.34 -2.49 11.02
CA ARG A 26 15.78 -3.36 9.91
C ARG A 26 15.53 -2.73 8.54
N ILE A 27 14.38 -2.08 8.35
CA ILE A 27 14.07 -1.36 7.10
C ILE A 27 15.08 -0.22 6.88
N ARG A 28 15.36 0.59 7.91
CA ARG A 28 16.34 1.68 7.82
C ARG A 28 17.77 1.21 7.57
N LEU A 29 18.18 0.11 8.17
CA LEU A 29 19.51 -0.47 7.94
C LEU A 29 19.64 -1.00 6.50
N ARG A 30 18.58 -1.54 5.94
CA ARG A 30 18.56 -2.06 4.55
C ARG A 30 18.43 -0.93 3.51
N HIS A 31 17.77 0.17 3.89
CA HIS A 31 17.47 1.31 3.01
C HIS A 31 17.89 2.62 3.69
N PRO A 32 19.21 2.94 3.72
CA PRO A 32 19.76 4.07 4.49
C PRO A 32 19.29 5.43 4.00
N THR A 33 18.89 5.56 2.73
CA THR A 33 18.38 6.79 2.13
C THR A 33 16.86 6.98 2.30
N LEU A 34 16.17 6.03 2.94
CA LEU A 34 14.76 6.13 3.24
C LEU A 34 14.50 7.23 4.27
N PHE A 35 13.64 8.18 3.92
CA PHE A 35 12.96 9.01 4.91
C PHE A 35 11.64 8.37 5.30
N SER A 36 11.44 8.08 6.58
CA SER A 36 10.16 7.62 7.10
C SER A 36 9.83 8.40 8.37
N ASP A 37 8.69 9.09 8.32
CA ASP A 37 8.20 9.84 9.49
C ASP A 37 8.07 8.91 10.71
N PRO A 38 8.39 9.38 11.93
CA PRO A 38 8.23 8.59 13.15
C PRO A 38 6.84 8.03 13.40
N THR A 39 5.79 8.69 12.92
CA THR A 39 4.40 8.26 13.07
C THR A 39 3.94 7.28 11.98
N ALA A 40 4.73 7.08 10.91
CA ALA A 40 4.40 6.10 9.88
C ALA A 40 4.39 4.68 10.46
N ILE A 41 3.39 3.91 10.09
CA ILE A 41 3.19 2.54 10.56
C ILE A 41 3.66 1.59 9.49
N TRP A 42 4.76 0.89 9.78
CA TRP A 42 5.23 -0.24 8.99
C TRP A 42 4.75 -1.49 9.70
N ASP A 43 3.58 -1.97 9.30
CA ASP A 43 3.05 -3.22 9.79
C ASP A 43 2.32 -3.25 11.16
N TYR A 44 1.31 -4.11 11.16
CA TYR A 44 0.59 -4.58 12.35
C TYR A 44 1.00 -6.02 12.76
N GLY A 45 2.24 -6.46 12.48
CA GLY A 45 2.73 -7.79 12.82
C GLY A 45 2.72 -8.80 11.66
N TYR A 46 2.56 -8.32 10.42
CA TYR A 46 2.47 -9.17 9.22
C TYR A 46 3.56 -8.91 8.19
N SER A 47 4.28 -7.78 8.26
CA SER A 47 5.25 -7.42 7.23
C SER A 47 6.50 -8.28 7.30
N ASP A 48 6.81 -8.85 6.17
CA ASP A 48 8.06 -9.53 5.92
C ASP A 48 9.00 -8.55 5.19
N ILE A 49 10.15 -8.25 5.81
CA ILE A 49 11.12 -7.31 5.23
C ILE A 49 11.62 -7.76 3.86
N ASP A 50 11.63 -9.06 3.58
CA ASP A 50 12.06 -9.59 2.29
C ASP A 50 11.01 -9.41 1.18
N ALA A 51 9.78 -9.07 1.57
CA ALA A 51 8.72 -8.68 0.65
C ALA A 51 8.69 -7.16 0.37
N ILE A 52 9.59 -6.39 0.98
CA ILE A 52 9.70 -4.93 0.83
C ILE A 52 11.00 -4.61 0.10
N SER A 53 10.88 -3.93 -1.04
CA SER A 53 12.00 -3.41 -1.84
C SER A 53 11.81 -1.91 -2.04
N LEU A 54 12.77 -1.12 -1.56
CA LEU A 54 12.75 0.33 -1.68
C LEU A 54 13.99 0.79 -2.44
N GLY A 55 13.79 1.69 -3.38
CA GLY A 55 14.85 2.43 -4.06
C GLY A 55 15.46 3.50 -3.18
N GLU A 56 16.25 4.36 -3.79
CA GLU A 56 16.90 5.47 -3.11
C GLU A 56 15.94 6.65 -2.90
N ARG A 57 16.13 7.40 -1.80
CA ARG A 57 15.38 8.62 -1.47
C ARG A 57 13.85 8.46 -1.49
N VAL A 58 13.37 7.29 -1.15
CA VAL A 58 11.93 7.07 -0.91
C VAL A 58 11.52 7.85 0.33
N TRP A 59 10.38 8.53 0.25
CA TRP A 59 9.81 9.29 1.36
C TRP A 59 8.46 8.73 1.80
N VAL A 60 8.30 8.46 3.10
CA VAL A 60 7.05 8.00 3.71
C VAL A 60 6.65 8.98 4.80
N GLY A 61 5.55 9.66 4.57
CA GLY A 61 5.03 10.75 5.40
C GLY A 61 4.33 10.29 6.67
N ALA A 62 3.92 11.29 7.47
CA ALA A 62 3.27 11.09 8.75
C ALA A 62 1.97 10.24 8.62
N PHE A 63 1.74 9.37 9.60
CA PHE A 63 0.54 8.53 9.70
C PHE A 63 0.26 7.65 8.46
N ALA A 64 1.24 7.49 7.55
CA ALA A 64 1.11 6.53 6.48
C ALA A 64 1.14 5.10 7.04
N GLU A 65 0.29 4.24 6.51
CA GLU A 65 0.26 2.82 6.85
C GLU A 65 0.79 2.00 5.67
N VAL A 66 1.88 1.27 5.89
CA VAL A 66 2.47 0.37 4.91
C VAL A 66 2.38 -1.05 5.43
N ILE A 67 1.43 -1.81 4.90
CA ILE A 67 1.17 -3.19 5.30
C ILE A 67 1.53 -4.10 4.14
N VAL A 68 2.50 -4.99 4.39
CA VAL A 68 2.92 -5.99 3.41
C VAL A 68 2.77 -7.37 4.02
N GLN A 69 1.82 -8.14 3.54
CA GLN A 69 1.60 -9.50 3.97
C GLN A 69 2.00 -10.46 2.87
N ARG A 70 3.24 -10.98 2.94
CA ARG A 70 3.80 -11.86 1.92
C ARG A 70 2.93 -13.11 1.72
N HIS A 71 2.54 -13.74 2.80
CA HIS A 71 1.69 -14.93 2.78
C HIS A 71 0.36 -14.65 3.47
N ALA A 72 -0.62 -14.21 2.69
CA ALA A 72 -1.96 -13.99 3.21
C ALA A 72 -2.73 -15.32 3.32
N ARG A 73 -3.47 -15.49 4.42
CA ARG A 73 -4.35 -16.64 4.59
C ARG A 73 -5.37 -16.67 3.44
N TYR A 74 -5.58 -17.82 2.83
CA TYR A 74 -6.47 -18.03 1.70
C TYR A 74 -6.05 -17.39 0.37
N SER A 75 -4.78 -16.97 0.21
CA SER A 75 -4.21 -16.55 -1.07
C SER A 75 -2.98 -17.38 -1.42
N ARG A 76 -2.81 -17.66 -2.71
CA ARG A 76 -1.60 -18.25 -3.30
C ARG A 76 -0.63 -17.18 -3.81
N VAL A 77 -1.15 -15.96 -4.00
CA VAL A 77 -0.37 -14.82 -4.51
C VAL A 77 0.33 -14.13 -3.36
N GLU A 78 1.63 -13.97 -3.49
CA GLU A 78 2.43 -13.24 -2.49
C GLU A 78 2.13 -11.74 -2.51
N GLY A 79 1.99 -11.16 -1.32
CA GLY A 79 2.01 -9.71 -1.14
C GLY A 79 3.46 -9.21 -1.19
N ARG A 80 3.72 -8.21 -2.03
CA ARG A 80 5.04 -7.57 -2.18
C ARG A 80 4.88 -6.08 -2.37
N LEU A 81 5.81 -5.31 -1.85
CA LEU A 81 5.88 -3.86 -2.07
C LEU A 81 7.20 -3.51 -2.73
N ARG A 82 7.12 -2.82 -3.86
CA ARG A 82 8.27 -2.20 -4.51
C ARG A 82 7.99 -0.72 -4.73
N LEU A 83 8.80 0.12 -4.12
CA LEU A 83 8.84 1.56 -4.37
C LEU A 83 10.19 1.87 -5.00
N GLU A 84 10.19 2.48 -6.18
CA GLU A 84 11.43 2.85 -6.87
C GLU A 84 12.00 4.18 -6.35
N ASP A 85 13.09 4.66 -6.96
CA ASP A 85 13.82 5.84 -6.53
C ASP A 85 12.94 7.09 -6.47
N GLY A 86 13.06 7.86 -5.39
CA GLY A 86 12.37 9.14 -5.24
C GLY A 86 10.86 9.06 -5.10
N VAL A 87 10.28 7.87 -4.88
CA VAL A 87 8.83 7.74 -4.64
C VAL A 87 8.44 8.44 -3.35
N VAL A 88 7.34 9.20 -3.42
CA VAL A 88 6.75 9.91 -2.27
C VAL A 88 5.41 9.29 -1.90
N ILE A 89 5.34 8.78 -0.68
CA ILE A 89 4.11 8.35 -0.02
C ILE A 89 3.76 9.41 0.99
N SER A 90 2.72 10.20 0.73
CA SER A 90 2.35 11.35 1.55
C SER A 90 1.64 10.94 2.86
N THR A 91 1.27 11.95 3.65
CA THR A 91 0.59 11.80 4.95
C THR A 91 -0.70 10.98 4.85
N GLY A 92 -0.87 10.03 5.77
CA GLY A 92 -2.11 9.25 5.89
C GLY A 92 -2.41 8.30 4.73
N VAL A 93 -1.45 8.05 3.83
CA VAL A 93 -1.61 7.07 2.76
C VAL A 93 -1.65 5.66 3.34
N ASN A 94 -2.56 4.83 2.82
CA ASN A 94 -2.67 3.42 3.20
C ASN A 94 -2.27 2.53 2.03
N LEU A 95 -1.17 1.78 2.17
CA LEU A 95 -0.72 0.78 1.21
C LEU A 95 -0.94 -0.62 1.78
N ARG A 96 -1.71 -1.45 1.07
CA ARG A 96 -2.01 -2.83 1.49
C ARG A 96 -1.58 -3.82 0.41
N ALA A 97 -0.36 -4.30 0.50
CA ALA A 97 0.21 -5.34 -0.36
C ALA A 97 0.00 -6.71 0.28
N ALA A 98 -1.21 -7.23 0.20
CA ALA A 98 -1.60 -8.55 0.64
C ALA A 98 -2.40 -9.23 -0.48
N GLY A 99 -2.10 -10.50 -0.79
CA GLY A 99 -2.73 -11.21 -1.90
C GLY A 99 -2.45 -10.61 -3.28
N GLY A 100 -1.39 -9.82 -3.41
CA GLY A 100 -0.93 -9.17 -4.63
C GLY A 100 0.20 -8.18 -4.35
N ALA A 101 0.96 -7.82 -5.38
CA ALA A 101 2.06 -6.86 -5.28
C ALA A 101 1.55 -5.43 -5.53
N ILE A 102 2.19 -4.45 -4.87
CA ILE A 102 2.12 -3.03 -5.22
C ILE A 102 3.50 -2.61 -5.73
N GLN A 103 3.54 -2.07 -6.93
CA GLN A 103 4.74 -1.52 -7.55
C GLN A 103 4.51 -0.06 -7.90
N VAL A 104 5.46 0.80 -7.53
CA VAL A 104 5.40 2.24 -7.80
C VAL A 104 6.71 2.67 -8.44
N GLY A 105 6.63 3.16 -9.66
CA GLY A 105 7.77 3.61 -10.46
C GLY A 105 8.38 4.91 -9.96
N ALA A 106 9.62 5.15 -10.38
CA ALA A 106 10.47 6.22 -9.90
C ALA A 106 9.83 7.61 -10.01
N GLY A 107 10.06 8.45 -9.01
CA GLY A 107 9.59 9.85 -8.98
C GLY A 107 8.08 10.02 -8.83
N SER A 108 7.34 8.94 -8.62
CA SER A 108 5.88 9.02 -8.47
C SER A 108 5.47 9.49 -7.08
N VAL A 109 4.34 10.21 -7.03
CA VAL A 109 3.79 10.80 -5.81
C VAL A 109 2.39 10.25 -5.55
N ILE A 110 2.19 9.61 -4.41
CA ILE A 110 0.88 9.25 -3.88
C ILE A 110 0.53 10.26 -2.81
N SER A 111 -0.42 11.16 -3.14
CA SER A 111 -0.80 12.27 -2.27
C SER A 111 -1.57 11.82 -1.02
N GLN A 112 -1.87 12.77 -0.14
CA GLN A 112 -2.44 12.55 1.18
C GLN A 112 -3.72 11.72 1.15
N HIS A 113 -3.86 10.83 2.14
CA HIS A 113 -5.07 10.03 2.37
C HIS A 113 -5.51 9.14 1.20
N CYS A 114 -4.59 8.82 0.28
CA CYS A 114 -4.85 7.82 -0.74
C CYS A 114 -4.84 6.42 -0.16
N VAL A 115 -5.58 5.54 -0.80
CA VAL A 115 -5.63 4.11 -0.46
C VAL A 115 -5.23 3.29 -1.67
N VAL A 116 -4.26 2.39 -1.53
CA VAL A 116 -3.84 1.46 -2.58
C VAL A 116 -3.96 0.04 -2.06
N VAL A 117 -4.81 -0.76 -2.70
CA VAL A 117 -5.13 -2.12 -2.26
C VAL A 117 -4.77 -3.12 -3.36
N ALA A 118 -3.98 -4.14 -3.01
CA ALA A 118 -3.50 -5.13 -3.98
C ALA A 118 -4.48 -6.28 -4.25
N ALA A 119 -5.48 -6.51 -3.40
CA ALA A 119 -6.42 -7.62 -3.59
C ALA A 119 -7.78 -7.36 -2.95
N ASN A 120 -8.78 -8.09 -3.43
CA ASN A 120 -10.12 -8.18 -2.85
C ASN A 120 -10.45 -9.63 -2.48
N HIS A 121 -11.47 -9.81 -1.66
CA HIS A 121 -12.06 -11.13 -1.43
C HIS A 121 -13.11 -11.45 -2.50
N LYS A 122 -13.25 -12.73 -2.82
CA LYS A 122 -14.37 -13.23 -3.64
C LYS A 122 -15.70 -12.97 -2.93
N LEU A 123 -16.73 -12.79 -3.72
CA LEU A 123 -18.10 -12.65 -3.22
C LEU A 123 -18.83 -13.98 -3.36
N GLU A 124 -18.57 -14.91 -2.45
CA GLU A 124 -19.20 -16.23 -2.44
C GLU A 124 -20.44 -16.25 -1.50
N PRO A 125 -21.62 -16.67 -2.00
CA PRO A 125 -22.80 -16.81 -1.16
C PRO A 125 -22.59 -17.83 -0.01
N GLY A 126 -23.17 -17.56 1.15
CA GLY A 126 -23.14 -18.49 2.29
C GLY A 126 -21.83 -18.53 3.08
N ILE A 127 -20.78 -17.86 2.64
CA ILE A 127 -19.50 -17.78 3.36
C ILE A 127 -19.36 -16.41 4.04
N ALA A 128 -18.95 -16.40 5.31
CA ALA A 128 -18.64 -15.16 6.02
C ALA A 128 -17.50 -14.41 5.29
N ARG A 129 -17.65 -13.13 5.04
CA ARG A 129 -16.72 -12.34 4.21
C ARG A 129 -15.26 -12.42 4.67
N ILE A 130 -15.02 -12.49 5.97
CA ILE A 130 -13.67 -12.63 6.54
C ILE A 130 -13.01 -13.99 6.25
N HIS A 131 -13.79 -14.99 5.79
CA HIS A 131 -13.30 -16.33 5.47
C HIS A 131 -13.32 -16.62 3.97
N THR A 132 -13.81 -15.69 3.14
CA THR A 132 -13.83 -15.88 1.69
C THR A 132 -12.40 -15.86 1.12
N PRO A 133 -12.10 -16.73 0.13
CA PRO A 133 -10.83 -16.68 -0.58
C PRO A 133 -10.60 -15.33 -1.24
N TRP A 134 -9.33 -15.02 -1.50
CA TRP A 134 -8.96 -13.84 -2.26
C TRP A 134 -9.30 -14.01 -3.75
N ASP A 135 -9.67 -12.92 -4.40
CA ASP A 135 -9.86 -12.89 -5.85
C ASP A 135 -8.50 -12.72 -6.53
N GLU A 136 -7.91 -13.85 -6.92
CA GLU A 136 -6.59 -13.88 -7.58
C GLU A 136 -6.65 -13.54 -9.07
N THR A 137 -7.85 -13.34 -9.63
CA THR A 137 -8.03 -12.97 -11.06
C THR A 137 -7.76 -11.48 -11.29
N ARG A 138 -7.90 -10.68 -10.25
CA ARG A 138 -7.67 -9.23 -10.23
C ARG A 138 -6.90 -8.85 -8.99
N CYS A 139 -5.59 -9.03 -9.02
CA CYS A 139 -4.72 -8.69 -7.91
C CYS A 139 -3.51 -7.87 -8.41
N GLY A 140 -2.82 -7.25 -7.44
CA GLY A 140 -1.72 -6.36 -7.69
C GLY A 140 -2.15 -4.96 -8.15
N VAL A 141 -1.22 -4.01 -8.03
CA VAL A 141 -1.31 -2.64 -8.53
C VAL A 141 0.03 -2.27 -9.12
N GLU A 142 0.02 -1.75 -10.34
CA GLU A 142 1.19 -1.25 -11.03
C GLU A 142 1.00 0.26 -11.29
N ILE A 143 1.92 1.07 -10.76
CA ILE A 143 1.97 2.52 -10.97
C ILE A 143 3.31 2.81 -11.62
N GLY A 144 3.28 3.42 -12.78
CA GLY A 144 4.47 3.77 -13.57
C GLY A 144 5.34 4.85 -12.93
N ALA A 145 6.33 5.31 -13.68
CA ALA A 145 7.23 6.39 -13.27
C ALA A 145 6.57 7.77 -13.46
N ASN A 146 6.96 8.74 -12.60
CA ASN A 146 6.49 10.12 -12.68
C ASN A 146 4.96 10.26 -12.67
N VAL A 147 4.27 9.39 -11.93
CA VAL A 147 2.81 9.43 -11.77
C VAL A 147 2.44 10.31 -10.59
N TRP A 148 1.39 11.11 -10.75
CA TRP A 148 0.81 11.86 -9.64
C TRP A 148 -0.59 11.37 -9.32
N ILE A 149 -0.77 10.80 -8.14
CA ILE A 149 -2.09 10.41 -7.61
C ILE A 149 -2.56 11.48 -6.65
N GLY A 150 -3.63 12.19 -7.03
CA GLY A 150 -4.27 13.25 -6.25
C GLY A 150 -4.86 12.75 -4.94
N ALA A 151 -4.89 13.63 -3.94
CA ALA A 151 -5.30 13.32 -2.57
C ALA A 151 -6.67 12.63 -2.46
N GLY A 152 -6.80 11.70 -1.50
CA GLY A 152 -8.05 10.99 -1.24
C GLY A 152 -8.46 9.99 -2.31
N SER A 153 -7.60 9.69 -3.27
CA SER A 153 -7.90 8.71 -4.32
C SER A 153 -7.76 7.28 -3.82
N VAL A 154 -8.52 6.37 -4.43
CA VAL A 154 -8.47 4.93 -4.15
C VAL A 154 -8.03 4.20 -5.41
N VAL A 155 -6.96 3.41 -5.30
CA VAL A 155 -6.47 2.54 -6.37
C VAL A 155 -6.83 1.10 -6.04
N LEU A 156 -7.67 0.51 -6.87
CA LEU A 156 -8.23 -0.82 -6.67
C LEU A 156 -7.34 -1.93 -7.27
N PRO A 157 -7.49 -3.17 -6.81
CA PRO A 157 -6.75 -4.31 -7.33
C PRO A 157 -6.89 -4.49 -8.84
N GLY A 158 -5.78 -4.82 -9.49
CA GLY A 158 -5.68 -4.95 -10.93
C GLY A 158 -5.54 -3.63 -11.69
N ALA A 159 -5.38 -2.50 -10.98
CA ALA A 159 -5.13 -1.22 -11.63
C ALA A 159 -3.70 -1.15 -12.18
N ARG A 160 -3.57 -0.59 -13.38
CA ARG A 160 -2.31 -0.28 -14.06
C ARG A 160 -2.33 1.17 -14.50
N ILE A 161 -1.43 1.97 -13.98
CA ILE A 161 -1.33 3.39 -14.27
C ILE A 161 0.00 3.62 -14.98
N GLY A 162 -0.08 4.07 -16.23
CA GLY A 162 1.10 4.29 -17.08
C GLY A 162 1.93 5.49 -16.65
N ASP A 163 3.16 5.56 -17.16
CA ASP A 163 4.12 6.62 -16.86
C ASP A 163 3.55 8.01 -17.15
N ASN A 164 3.95 9.01 -16.37
CA ASN A 164 3.52 10.40 -16.52
C ASN A 164 2.01 10.63 -16.42
N ALA A 165 1.24 9.65 -15.95
CA ALA A 165 -0.20 9.82 -15.75
C ALA A 165 -0.50 10.64 -14.50
N VAL A 166 -1.65 11.30 -14.51
CA VAL A 166 -2.18 12.05 -13.35
C VAL A 166 -3.57 11.54 -13.01
N ILE A 167 -3.79 11.26 -11.75
CA ILE A 167 -5.11 10.94 -11.20
C ILE A 167 -5.60 12.15 -10.39
N ALA A 168 -6.74 12.70 -10.76
CA ALA A 168 -7.37 13.79 -10.04
C ALA A 168 -7.77 13.35 -8.62
N ALA A 169 -7.75 14.29 -7.66
CA ALA A 169 -8.11 14.02 -6.27
C ALA A 169 -9.51 13.39 -6.12
N GLY A 170 -9.69 12.53 -5.11
CA GLY A 170 -10.96 11.87 -4.81
C GLY A 170 -11.40 10.82 -5.84
N SER A 171 -10.52 10.36 -6.70
CA SER A 171 -10.86 9.41 -7.76
C SER A 171 -10.81 7.95 -7.29
N VAL A 172 -11.58 7.08 -7.96
CA VAL A 172 -11.49 5.63 -7.78
C VAL A 172 -10.97 5.00 -9.08
N VAL A 173 -9.72 4.56 -9.06
CA VAL A 173 -9.05 3.96 -10.21
C VAL A 173 -9.26 2.44 -10.20
N ARG A 174 -9.73 1.91 -11.33
CA ARG A 174 -9.86 0.48 -11.60
C ARG A 174 -9.49 0.19 -13.05
N GLY A 175 -8.65 -0.79 -13.30
CA GLY A 175 -8.19 -1.13 -14.65
C GLY A 175 -7.06 -0.23 -15.13
N GLU A 176 -6.98 -0.01 -16.43
CA GLU A 176 -5.85 0.67 -17.07
C GLU A 176 -6.06 2.17 -17.20
N VAL A 177 -5.02 2.92 -16.91
CA VAL A 177 -4.85 4.34 -17.19
C VAL A 177 -3.62 4.48 -18.08
N PRO A 178 -3.76 4.89 -19.35
CA PRO A 178 -2.63 5.05 -20.26
C PRO A 178 -1.62 6.09 -19.78
N ALA A 179 -0.38 5.95 -20.28
CA ALA A 179 0.68 6.90 -19.98
C ALA A 179 0.35 8.31 -20.50
N GLY A 180 0.76 9.34 -19.75
CA GLY A 180 0.59 10.74 -20.15
C GLY A 180 -0.86 11.24 -20.15
N GLU A 181 -1.75 10.58 -19.42
CA GLU A 181 -3.16 10.99 -19.37
C GLU A 181 -3.58 11.46 -17.97
N LEU A 182 -4.51 12.42 -17.94
CA LEU A 182 -5.24 12.83 -16.75
C LEU A 182 -6.57 12.09 -16.68
N TRP A 183 -6.79 11.39 -15.59
CA TRP A 183 -8.03 10.69 -15.28
C TRP A 183 -8.64 11.16 -13.96
N GLY A 184 -9.98 11.11 -13.83
CA GLY A 184 -10.64 11.51 -12.60
C GLY A 184 -12.05 10.97 -12.46
N GLY A 185 -12.60 11.04 -11.25
CA GLY A 185 -13.97 10.64 -10.92
C GLY A 185 -14.12 9.26 -10.29
N VAL A 186 -15.38 8.85 -10.04
CA VAL A 186 -15.77 7.58 -9.39
C VAL A 186 -16.80 6.85 -10.24
N PRO A 187 -16.39 5.82 -11.00
CA PRO A 187 -15.02 5.40 -11.29
C PRO A 187 -14.27 6.42 -12.17
N ALA A 188 -12.94 6.42 -12.06
CA ALA A 188 -12.10 7.32 -12.87
C ALA A 188 -12.32 7.11 -14.37
N ARG A 189 -12.32 8.23 -15.11
CA ARG A 189 -12.46 8.30 -16.56
C ARG A 189 -11.43 9.27 -17.12
N TYR A 190 -11.11 9.09 -18.38
CA TYR A 190 -10.25 10.00 -19.14
C TYR A 190 -10.81 11.43 -19.11
N ILE A 191 -9.94 12.40 -18.88
CA ILE A 191 -10.24 13.83 -18.92
C ILE A 191 -9.52 14.48 -20.11
N LYS A 192 -8.19 14.28 -20.18
CA LYS A 192 -7.34 14.81 -21.26
C LYS A 192 -5.98 14.14 -21.31
N THR A 193 -5.30 14.26 -22.43
CA THR A 193 -3.86 13.96 -22.56
C THR A 193 -3.05 15.10 -21.95
N ILE A 194 -1.93 14.78 -21.30
CA ILE A 194 -0.98 15.73 -20.73
C ILE A 194 0.12 15.91 -21.78
N GLU A 195 0.28 17.12 -22.28
CA GLU A 195 1.34 17.51 -23.24
C GLU A 195 2.67 17.75 -22.51
#